data_238572b109a1af31b154490797fb3a57
#
_entry.id   238572b109a1af31b154490797fb3a57
#
_cell.length_a   1.000
_cell.length_b   1.000
_cell.length_c   1.000
_cell.angle_alpha   90.00
_cell.angle_beta   90.00
_cell.angle_gamma   90.00
#
_symmetry.space_group_name_H-M   'P 1'
#
loop_
_entity.id
_entity.type
_entity.pdbx_description
1 polymer ?
#
loop_
_entity_poly.entity_id
_entity_poly.type
_entity_poly.pdbx_seq_one_letter_code
_entity_poly.pdbx_strand_id
1 'polypeptide(L)'
;HYNKTTLGGVTIKEDFHIYILSNLHSTAFKAVLAHEYLHVYLFMNNYYLNSDITEGFCNLGSQLIFQNIDTELSKYYLKSMYQNNDPDYGKGFIKMNSILERTGWKKLLDELMYIN
;
A
#
# COMPACT_ATOMS: atom_id res chain seq x y z
N HIS A 1 3.37 -14.53 -2.76
CA HIS A 1 3.53 -14.14 -3.07
C HIS A 1 4.53 -13.57 -3.48
N TYR A 2 5.35 -13.36 -3.41
CA TYR A 2 6.32 -12.87 -3.70
C TYR A 2 7.12 -13.55 -4.42
N ASN A 3 7.08 -14.15 -4.65
CA ASN A 3 7.62 -14.77 -5.19
C ASN A 3 7.84 -14.42 -6.25
N LYS A 4 7.86 -13.96 -6.65
CA LYS A 4 8.08 -13.68 -7.45
C LYS A 4 7.37 -13.15 -7.99
N THR A 5 6.98 -13.22 -8.10
CA THR A 5 6.25 -12.84 -8.66
C THR A 5 5.60 -12.11 -8.22
N THR A 6 5.53 -12.21 -7.55
CA THR A 6 4.83 -11.61 -7.13
C THR A 6 5.23 -10.59 -6.51
N LEU A 7 5.91 -10.58 -5.93
CA LEU A 7 6.29 -9.58 -5.46
C LEU A 7 6.08 -9.01 -6.32
N GLY A 8 5.62 -9.69 -6.66
CA GLY A 8 5.24 -9.60 -7.42
C GLY A 8 6.02 -9.32 -8.50
N GLY A 9 6.94 -9.84 -8.63
CA GLY A 9 7.89 -9.50 -9.61
C GLY A 9 7.28 -9.34 -10.98
N VAL A 10 6.67 -10.38 -11.50
CA VAL A 10 6.16 -10.30 -12.87
C VAL A 10 5.00 -9.32 -12.97
N THR A 11 4.06 -9.41 -12.05
CA THR A 11 2.88 -8.56 -12.09
C THR A 11 3.25 -7.10 -11.98
N ILE A 12 4.18 -6.77 -11.09
CA ILE A 12 4.61 -5.39 -10.91
C ILE A 12 5.30 -4.87 -12.15
N LYS A 13 6.11 -5.68 -12.81
CA LYS A 13 6.78 -5.25 -14.02
C LYS A 13 5.79 -4.94 -15.12
N GLU A 14 4.75 -5.76 -15.25
CA GLU A 14 3.73 -5.52 -16.26
C GLU A 14 2.93 -4.27 -15.96
N ASP A 15 2.54 -4.08 -14.72
CA ASP A 15 1.80 -2.90 -14.33
C ASP A 15 2.64 -1.64 -14.55
N PHE A 16 3.91 -1.70 -14.22
CA PHE A 16 4.84 -0.61 -14.45
C PHE A 16 4.91 -0.25 -15.92
N HIS A 17 5.04 -1.27 -16.76
CA HIS A 17 5.13 -1.06 -18.20
C HIS A 17 3.86 -0.41 -18.75
N ILE A 18 2.71 -0.87 -18.30
CA ILE A 18 1.44 -0.32 -18.73
C ILE A 18 1.30 1.15 -18.34
N TYR A 19 1.68 1.50 -17.12
CA TYR A 19 1.64 2.88 -16.68
C TYR A 19 2.50 3.77 -17.56
N ILE A 20 3.69 3.32 -17.92
CA ILE A 20 4.58 4.09 -18.77
C ILE A 20 4.00 4.25 -20.16
N LEU A 21 3.52 3.16 -20.75
CA LEU A 21 3.01 3.18 -22.12
C LEU A 21 1.72 3.98 -22.22
N SER A 22 0.86 3.91 -21.24
CA SER A 22 -0.42 4.61 -21.30
C SER A 22 -0.31 6.04 -20.81
N ASN A 23 0.88 6.45 -20.41
CA ASN A 23 1.10 7.76 -19.83
C ASN A 23 0.20 7.98 -18.62
N LEU A 24 -0.14 6.90 -17.95
CA LEU A 24 -0.87 7.02 -16.70
C LEU A 24 0.14 7.28 -15.66
N HIS A 25 0.26 8.24 -15.27
CA HIS A 25 0.57 9.01 -14.12
C HIS A 25 1.67 8.46 -13.28
N SER A 26 2.72 9.23 -13.22
CA SER A 26 3.80 8.98 -12.27
C SER A 26 3.26 8.87 -10.85
N THR A 27 2.16 9.56 -10.54
CA THR A 27 1.55 9.49 -9.23
C THR A 27 1.06 8.07 -8.91
N ALA A 28 0.32 7.46 -9.83
CA ALA A 28 -0.18 6.10 -9.61
C ALA A 28 0.98 5.12 -9.55
N PHE A 29 1.98 5.31 -10.41
CA PHE A 29 3.15 4.46 -10.42
C PHE A 29 3.89 4.54 -9.08
N LYS A 30 4.10 5.74 -8.57
CA LYS A 30 4.77 5.93 -7.29
C LYS A 30 4.00 5.28 -6.15
N ALA A 31 2.68 5.36 -6.20
CA ALA A 31 1.86 4.73 -5.17
C ALA A 31 1.98 3.21 -5.21
N VAL A 32 2.04 2.62 -6.41
CA VAL A 32 2.25 1.18 -6.53
C VAL A 32 3.62 0.80 -5.97
N LEU A 33 4.65 1.58 -6.30
CA LEU A 33 5.99 1.30 -5.80
C LEU A 33 6.03 1.38 -4.27
N ALA A 34 5.38 2.38 -3.69
CA ALA A 34 5.38 2.52 -2.24
C ALA A 34 4.70 1.33 -1.58
N HIS A 35 3.60 0.86 -2.16
CA HIS A 35 2.89 -0.32 -1.67
C HIS A 35 3.81 -1.54 -1.70
N GLU A 36 4.46 -1.77 -2.83
CA GLU A 36 5.33 -2.94 -2.98
C GLU A 36 6.58 -2.83 -2.12
N TYR A 37 7.07 -1.62 -1.94
CA TYR A 37 8.21 -1.43 -1.05
C TYR A 37 7.88 -1.88 0.38
N LEU A 38 6.67 -1.60 0.84
CA LEU A 38 6.29 -2.02 2.18
C LEU A 38 6.10 -3.53 2.27
N HIS A 39 5.72 -4.20 1.17
CA HIS A 39 5.76 -5.67 1.15
C HIS A 39 7.18 -6.18 1.36
N VAL A 40 8.15 -5.55 0.70
CA VAL A 40 9.55 -5.92 0.87
C VAL A 40 9.99 -5.68 2.31
N TYR A 41 9.58 -4.56 2.89
CA TYR A 41 9.88 -4.26 4.28
C TYR A 41 9.38 -5.37 5.21
N LEU A 42 8.14 -5.81 5.02
CA LEU A 42 7.57 -6.87 5.83
C LEU A 42 8.34 -8.18 5.64
N PHE A 43 8.65 -8.50 4.39
CA PHE A 43 9.38 -9.73 4.08
C PHE A 43 10.77 -9.73 4.73
N MET A 44 11.50 -8.63 4.59
CA MET A 44 12.87 -8.55 5.09
C MET A 44 12.94 -8.53 6.61
N ASN A 45 11.86 -8.12 7.26
CA ASN A 45 11.82 -8.11 8.72
C ASN A 45 11.08 -9.32 9.28
N ASN A 46 10.77 -10.28 8.42
CA ASN A 46 10.15 -11.55 8.82
C ASN A 46 8.79 -11.37 9.49
N TYR A 47 8.02 -10.43 9.01
CA TYR A 47 6.64 -10.27 9.46
C TYR A 47 5.74 -11.22 8.69
N TYR A 48 4.92 -11.98 9.41
CA TYR A 48 3.96 -12.91 8.82
C TYR A 48 2.60 -12.55 9.38
N LEU A 49 1.91 -11.67 8.66
CA LEU A 49 0.67 -11.07 9.14
C LEU A 49 -0.51 -11.56 8.32
N ASN A 50 -1.71 -11.42 8.88
CA ASN A 50 -2.92 -11.73 8.13
C ASN A 50 -3.01 -10.83 6.91
N SER A 51 -3.73 -11.28 5.88
CA SER A 51 -3.74 -10.55 4.62
C SER A 51 -4.35 -9.16 4.75
N ASP A 52 -5.37 -8.99 5.59
CA ASP A 52 -5.95 -7.66 5.78
C ASP A 52 -4.95 -6.70 6.43
N ILE A 53 -4.16 -7.17 7.37
CA ILE A 53 -3.13 -6.35 8.02
C ILE A 53 -2.03 -6.05 7.00
N THR A 54 -1.60 -7.07 6.26
CA THR A 54 -0.52 -6.93 5.29
C THR A 54 -0.89 -5.92 4.21
N GLU A 55 -2.02 -6.13 3.54
CA GLU A 55 -2.40 -5.26 2.44
C GLU A 55 -2.80 -3.88 2.94
N GLY A 56 -3.45 -3.83 4.11
CA GLY A 56 -3.79 -2.56 4.71
C GLY A 56 -2.55 -1.74 5.05
N PHE A 57 -1.56 -2.39 5.64
CA PHE A 57 -0.30 -1.73 5.96
C PHE A 57 0.40 -1.22 4.70
N CYS A 58 0.48 -2.06 3.68
CA CYS A 58 1.15 -1.66 2.44
C CYS A 58 0.42 -0.51 1.75
N ASN A 59 -0.89 -0.46 1.86
CA ASN A 59 -1.65 0.64 1.31
C ASN A 59 -1.41 1.96 2.03
N LEU A 60 -0.88 1.93 3.25
CA LEU A 60 -0.45 3.17 3.91
C LEU A 60 0.67 3.84 3.11
N GLY A 61 1.50 3.04 2.44
CA GLY A 61 2.52 3.60 1.57
C GLY A 61 1.92 4.35 0.40
N SER A 62 0.91 3.76 -0.24
CA SER A 62 0.20 4.45 -1.33
C SER A 62 -0.46 5.73 -0.84
N GLN A 63 -1.06 5.68 0.34
CA GLN A 63 -1.70 6.86 0.93
C GLN A 63 -0.69 8.00 1.11
N LEU A 64 0.50 7.68 1.60
CA LEU A 64 1.53 8.69 1.78
C LEU A 64 1.85 9.39 0.46
N ILE A 65 1.96 8.63 -0.61
CA ILE A 65 2.24 9.20 -1.92
C ILE A 65 1.12 10.14 -2.33
N PHE A 66 -0.14 9.68 -2.22
CA PHE A 66 -1.27 10.50 -2.65
C PHE A 66 -1.42 11.75 -1.78
N GLN A 67 -1.10 11.65 -0.49
CA GLN A 67 -1.19 12.81 0.39
C GLN A 67 -0.10 13.83 0.11
N ASN A 68 1.06 13.37 -0.33
CA ASN A 68 2.18 14.28 -0.57
C ASN A 68 2.15 14.90 -1.96
N ILE A 69 1.43 14.29 -2.90
CA ILE A 69 1.25 14.85 -4.22
C ILE A 69 -0.13 15.50 -4.25
N ASP A 70 -0.19 16.79 -4.04
CA ASP A 70 -1.46 17.49 -3.86
C ASP A 70 -2.05 17.92 -5.19
N THR A 71 -2.64 16.96 -5.91
CA THR A 71 -3.30 17.21 -7.17
C THR A 71 -4.72 16.66 -7.13
N GLU A 72 -5.55 17.07 -8.08
CA GLU A 72 -6.91 16.53 -8.15
C GLU A 72 -6.88 15.02 -8.40
N LEU A 73 -5.93 14.57 -9.20
CA LEU A 73 -5.80 13.15 -9.47
C LEU A 73 -5.45 12.37 -8.22
N SER A 74 -4.50 12.88 -7.43
CA SER A 74 -4.12 12.19 -6.20
C SER A 74 -5.29 12.15 -5.22
N LYS A 75 -6.08 13.21 -5.17
CA LYS A 75 -7.27 13.23 -4.31
C LYS A 75 -8.29 12.21 -4.76
N TYR A 76 -8.44 12.05 -6.08
CA TYR A 76 -9.34 11.05 -6.62
C TYR A 76 -8.89 9.64 -6.23
N TYR A 77 -7.60 9.33 -6.38
CA TYR A 77 -7.08 8.02 -5.98
C TYR A 77 -7.26 7.79 -4.49
N LEU A 78 -6.98 8.80 -3.68
CA LEU A 78 -7.10 8.67 -2.25
C LEU A 78 -8.55 8.37 -1.84
N LYS A 79 -9.49 9.09 -2.46
CA LYS A 79 -10.91 8.85 -2.20
C LYS A 79 -11.29 7.42 -2.56
N SER A 80 -10.76 6.93 -3.69
CA SER A 80 -11.04 5.56 -4.12
C SER A 80 -10.54 4.54 -3.10
N MET A 81 -9.40 4.80 -2.48
CA MET A 81 -8.89 3.92 -1.45
C MET A 81 -9.84 3.84 -0.25
N TYR A 82 -10.37 4.99 0.17
CA TYR A 82 -11.28 5.01 1.31
C TYR A 82 -12.62 4.35 1.00
N GLN A 83 -12.99 4.26 -0.26
CA GLN A 83 -14.26 3.68 -0.67
C GLN A 83 -14.16 2.22 -1.10
N ASN A 84 -12.96 1.67 -1.11
CA ASN A 84 -12.73 0.29 -1.51
C ASN A 84 -13.29 -0.66 -0.46
N ASN A 85 -14.11 -1.61 -0.89
CA ASN A 85 -14.76 -2.56 0.01
C ASN A 85 -14.06 -3.91 0.09
N ASP A 86 -12.94 -4.06 -0.60
CA ASP A 86 -12.20 -5.31 -0.54
C ASP A 86 -11.78 -5.58 0.91
N PRO A 87 -11.92 -6.84 1.39
CA PRO A 87 -11.56 -7.14 2.79
C PRO A 87 -10.11 -6.79 3.14
N ASP A 88 -9.19 -7.02 2.22
CA ASP A 88 -7.79 -6.80 2.48
C ASP A 88 -7.33 -5.40 2.08
N TYR A 89 -7.54 -5.03 0.81
CA TYR A 89 -7.04 -3.76 0.29
C TYR A 89 -7.86 -2.56 0.72
N GLY A 90 -9.14 -2.75 1.01
CA GLY A 90 -10.02 -1.66 1.41
C GLY A 90 -10.23 -1.62 2.90
N LYS A 91 -10.88 -2.65 3.44
CA LYS A 91 -11.19 -2.67 4.87
C LYS A 91 -9.94 -2.79 5.71
N GLY A 92 -8.96 -3.58 5.24
CA GLY A 92 -7.67 -3.67 5.91
C GLY A 92 -6.97 -2.33 5.96
N PHE A 93 -7.03 -1.58 4.85
CA PHE A 93 -6.47 -0.25 4.81
C PHE A 93 -7.13 0.69 5.82
N ILE A 94 -8.46 0.70 5.89
CA ILE A 94 -9.17 1.56 6.85
C ILE A 94 -8.75 1.22 8.28
N LYS A 95 -8.64 -0.08 8.58
CA LYS A 95 -8.22 -0.54 9.89
C LYS A 95 -6.82 -0.04 10.24
N MET A 96 -5.88 -0.24 9.32
CA MET A 96 -4.49 0.15 9.57
C MET A 96 -4.33 1.66 9.62
N ASN A 97 -5.06 2.37 8.78
CA ASN A 97 -5.02 3.82 8.81
C ASN A 97 -5.58 4.38 10.12
N SER A 98 -6.62 3.75 10.65
CA SER A 98 -7.18 4.15 11.94
C SER A 98 -6.13 4.02 13.04
N ILE A 99 -5.38 2.94 13.02
CA ILE A 99 -4.32 2.74 14.00
C ILE A 99 -3.23 3.79 13.82
N LEU A 100 -2.83 4.03 12.58
CA LEU A 100 -1.81 5.03 12.28
C LEU A 100 -2.21 6.41 12.78
N GLU A 101 -3.44 6.81 12.54
CA GLU A 101 -3.92 8.13 12.96
C GLU A 101 -3.95 8.26 14.47
N ARG A 102 -4.23 7.16 15.17
CA ARG A 102 -4.28 7.17 16.62
C ARG A 102 -2.90 7.17 17.27
N THR A 103 -1.97 6.45 16.70
CA THR A 103 -0.71 6.16 17.39
C THR A 103 0.53 6.74 16.71
N GLY A 104 0.47 7.05 15.41
CA GLY A 104 1.64 7.50 14.66
C GLY A 104 2.47 6.34 14.15
N TRP A 105 3.40 6.66 13.24
CA TRP A 105 4.19 5.64 12.55
C TRP A 105 5.07 4.83 13.49
N LYS A 106 5.76 5.49 14.40
CA LYS A 106 6.70 4.77 15.26
C LYS A 106 6.00 3.69 16.06
N LYS A 107 4.89 4.05 16.69
CA LYS A 107 4.18 3.10 17.52
C LYS A 107 3.52 2.03 16.67
N LEU A 108 3.00 2.39 15.50
CA LEU A 108 2.44 1.41 14.60
C LEU A 108 3.49 0.35 14.25
N LEU A 109 4.68 0.78 13.86
CA LEU A 109 5.74 -0.15 13.48
C LEU A 109 6.19 -1.00 14.67
N ASP A 110 6.28 -0.41 15.85
CA ASP A 110 6.70 -1.15 17.05
C ASP A 110 5.72 -2.25 17.41
N GLU A 111 4.44 -2.05 17.11
CA GLU A 111 3.40 -2.98 17.53
C GLU A 111 2.81 -3.81 16.39
N LEU A 112 3.38 -3.67 15.20
CA LEU A 112 2.79 -4.24 13.99
C LEU A 112 2.50 -5.73 14.11
N MET A 113 3.43 -6.50 14.66
CA MET A 113 3.25 -7.96 14.74
C MET A 113 2.18 -8.37 15.75
N TYR A 114 1.70 -7.46 16.56
CA TYR A 114 0.65 -7.76 17.54
C TYR A 114 -0.74 -7.38 17.07
N ILE A 115 -0.86 -6.82 15.86
CA ILE A 115 -2.14 -6.40 15.31
C ILE A 115 -2.81 -7.59 14.64
N ASN A 116 -4.08 -7.81 14.96
CA ASN A 116 -4.86 -8.92 14.37
C ASN A 116 -6.01 -8.42 13.52
#